data_1a33c2890e719aa90e317e23dd5ca95e
#
_entry.id   1a33c2890e719aa90e317e23dd5ca95e
#
_cell.length_a   1.000
_cell.length_b   1.000
_cell.length_c   1.000
_cell.angle_alpha   90.00
_cell.angle_beta   90.00
_cell.angle_gamma   90.00
#
_symmetry.space_group_name_H-M   'P 1'
#
loop_
_entity.id
_entity.type
_entity.pdbx_description
1 polymer ?
#
loop_
_entity_poly.entity_id
_entity_poly.type
_entity_poly.pdbx_seq_one_letter_code
_entity_poly.pdbx_strand_id
1 'polypeptide(L)'
;VPDIRALGQEAVKRGFKALKTNPLLFDGEKPRMAPAGFQPNTPVLDKTIDNKLIFAITDQLAAFRDGAGTEMGLHIDLNFSQHIEGYKRIAKAIEPFDMSWVEIDLHDAPGLAAIRRSTSTPVASLETIYGVKQFRPFFEEQAVDVAIVDVPWNGLWESVRIASVADS
;
A
#
# COMPACT_ATOMS: atom_id res chain seq x y z
N VAL A 1 13.61 6.72 -13.20
CA VAL A 1 12.48 7.26 -13.95
C VAL A 1 12.42 8.77 -13.76
N PRO A 2 12.86 9.58 -14.74
CA PRO A 2 13.07 11.03 -14.57
C PRO A 2 11.84 11.78 -14.05
N ASP A 3 10.67 11.49 -14.57
CA ASP A 3 9.43 12.18 -14.20
C ASP A 3 9.01 11.94 -12.75
N ILE A 4 9.25 10.74 -12.22
CA ILE A 4 8.95 10.40 -10.83
C ILE A 4 9.89 11.15 -9.88
N ARG A 5 11.18 11.24 -10.22
CA ARG A 5 12.13 12.06 -9.46
C ARG A 5 11.68 13.52 -9.40
N ALA A 6 11.28 14.09 -10.52
CA ALA A 6 10.78 15.46 -10.59
C ALA A 6 9.49 15.66 -9.76
N LEU A 7 8.58 14.68 -9.72
CA LEU A 7 7.41 14.70 -8.85
C LEU A 7 7.79 14.71 -7.37
N GLY A 8 8.80 13.93 -6.97
CA GLY A 8 9.34 13.95 -5.62
C GLY A 8 9.88 15.33 -5.23
N GLN A 9 10.67 15.96 -6.10
CA GLN A 9 11.18 17.31 -5.91
C GLN A 9 10.06 18.35 -5.79
N GLU A 10 9.05 18.26 -6.64
CA GLU A 10 7.90 19.16 -6.61
C GLU A 10 7.10 19.02 -5.33
N ALA A 11 6.92 17.79 -4.81
CA ALA A 11 6.24 17.57 -3.54
C ALA A 11 6.97 18.23 -2.36
N VAL A 12 8.30 18.12 -2.31
CA VAL A 12 9.13 18.82 -1.32
C VAL A 12 8.95 20.34 -1.43
N LYS A 13 9.06 20.88 -2.65
CA LYS A 13 8.90 22.31 -2.93
C LYS A 13 7.53 22.84 -2.48
N ARG A 14 6.48 22.04 -2.60
CA ARG A 14 5.12 22.37 -2.13
C ARG A 14 4.92 22.19 -0.63
N GLY A 15 5.90 21.67 0.08
CA GLY A 15 5.84 21.47 1.53
C GLY A 15 5.10 20.22 1.98
N PHE A 16 4.81 19.26 1.08
CA PHE A 16 4.27 17.96 1.46
C PHE A 16 5.27 17.21 2.33
N LYS A 17 4.76 16.43 3.28
CA LYS A 17 5.54 15.61 4.21
C LYS A 17 5.51 14.13 3.87
N ALA A 18 4.58 13.73 3.00
CA ALA A 18 4.41 12.37 2.56
C ALA A 18 3.88 12.30 1.13
N LEU A 19 4.18 11.19 0.46
CA LEU A 19 3.72 10.83 -0.89
C LEU A 19 3.11 9.44 -0.86
N LYS A 20 1.95 9.26 -1.47
CA LYS A 20 1.35 7.95 -1.74
C LYS A 20 1.29 7.70 -3.24
N THR A 21 1.61 6.50 -3.68
CA THR A 21 1.56 6.09 -5.07
C THR A 21 1.01 4.68 -5.21
N ASN A 22 0.56 4.32 -6.42
CA ASN A 22 0.31 2.94 -6.81
C ASN A 22 1.47 2.43 -7.67
N PRO A 23 1.63 1.11 -7.85
CA PRO A 23 2.61 0.56 -8.77
C PRO A 23 2.37 1.04 -10.21
N LEU A 24 3.39 1.61 -10.84
CA LEU A 24 3.37 2.06 -12.22
C LEU A 24 4.25 1.16 -13.08
N LEU A 25 3.75 0.81 -14.25
CA LEU A 25 4.47 0.06 -15.28
C LEU A 25 4.89 1.03 -16.39
N PHE A 26 6.14 0.91 -16.82
CA PHE A 26 6.77 1.76 -17.86
C PHE A 26 7.13 0.91 -19.09
N ASP A 27 6.18 0.09 -19.52
CA ASP A 27 6.33 -0.88 -20.62
C ASP A 27 5.74 -0.40 -21.95
N GLY A 28 5.37 0.88 -22.05
CA GLY A 28 4.79 1.50 -23.23
C GLY A 28 5.19 2.98 -23.35
N GLU A 29 4.53 3.70 -24.25
CA GLU A 29 4.79 5.14 -24.46
C GLU A 29 4.40 6.01 -23.25
N LYS A 30 3.44 5.56 -22.47
CA LYS A 30 2.97 6.26 -21.26
C LYS A 30 2.97 5.33 -20.05
N PRO A 31 3.27 5.85 -18.87
CA PRO A 31 3.11 5.10 -17.63
C PRO A 31 1.65 4.65 -17.48
N ARG A 32 1.45 3.44 -17.02
CA ARG A 32 0.13 2.91 -16.65
C ARG A 32 0.16 2.30 -15.26
N MET A 33 -0.94 2.39 -14.55
CA MET A 33 -1.07 1.71 -13.27
C MET A 33 -1.05 0.19 -13.47
N ALA A 34 -0.34 -0.52 -12.61
CA ALA A 34 -0.42 -1.98 -12.58
C ALA A 34 -1.87 -2.40 -12.22
N PRO A 35 -2.32 -3.60 -12.64
CA PRO A 35 -3.68 -4.05 -12.35
C PRO A 35 -3.96 -4.08 -10.84
N ALA A 36 -4.99 -3.37 -10.41
CA ALA A 36 -5.34 -3.22 -9.00
C ALA A 36 -6.12 -4.41 -8.40
N GLY A 37 -6.63 -5.30 -9.25
CA GLY A 37 -7.33 -6.51 -8.81
C GLY A 37 -8.85 -6.37 -8.62
N PHE A 38 -9.42 -5.18 -8.85
CA PHE A 38 -10.85 -4.92 -8.71
C PHE A 38 -11.48 -4.22 -9.92
N GLN A 39 -10.75 -4.03 -11.01
CA GLN A 39 -11.25 -3.33 -12.20
C GLN A 39 -12.30 -4.18 -12.94
N PRO A 40 -13.49 -3.63 -13.25
CA PRO A 40 -14.48 -4.33 -14.06
C PRO A 40 -13.93 -4.63 -15.45
N ASN A 41 -14.30 -5.77 -16.02
CA ASN A 41 -13.86 -6.23 -17.33
C ASN A 41 -12.36 -6.52 -17.51
N THR A 42 -11.62 -6.63 -16.42
CA THR A 42 -10.26 -7.17 -16.49
C THR A 42 -10.34 -8.68 -16.71
N PRO A 43 -9.59 -9.26 -17.67
CA PRO A 43 -9.39 -10.71 -17.71
C PRO A 43 -8.97 -11.21 -16.33
N VAL A 44 -9.28 -12.46 -15.99
CA VAL A 44 -8.89 -13.04 -14.69
C VAL A 44 -7.46 -12.59 -14.37
N LEU A 45 -7.33 -11.78 -13.31
CA LEU A 45 -6.04 -11.22 -12.94
C LEU A 45 -5.11 -12.35 -12.55
N ASP A 46 -4.03 -12.52 -13.30
CA ASP A 46 -2.94 -13.37 -12.85
C ASP A 46 -2.26 -12.67 -11.67
N LYS A 47 -2.58 -13.13 -10.47
CA LYS A 47 -1.99 -12.63 -9.21
C LYS A 47 -0.64 -13.27 -8.90
N THR A 48 -0.08 -14.01 -9.85
CA THR A 48 1.28 -14.55 -9.73
C THR A 48 2.28 -13.41 -9.88
N ILE A 49 3.03 -13.18 -8.83
CA ILE A 49 4.05 -12.13 -8.83
C ILE A 49 5.18 -12.44 -9.81
N ASP A 50 5.53 -11.51 -10.67
CA ASP A 50 6.72 -11.58 -11.50
C ASP A 50 7.80 -10.55 -11.08
N ASN A 51 9.02 -10.79 -11.56
CA ASN A 51 10.13 -9.88 -11.25
C ASN A 51 9.98 -8.51 -11.94
N LYS A 52 9.24 -8.41 -13.04
CA LYS A 52 9.02 -7.13 -13.74
C LYS A 52 8.26 -6.16 -12.85
N LEU A 53 7.21 -6.65 -12.17
CA LEU A 53 6.45 -5.82 -11.25
C LEU A 53 7.31 -5.40 -10.05
N ILE A 54 8.09 -6.31 -9.48
CA ILE A 54 8.99 -5.98 -8.35
C ILE A 54 10.00 -4.90 -8.78
N PHE A 55 10.66 -5.07 -9.93
CA PHE A 55 11.61 -4.07 -10.43
C PHE A 55 10.95 -2.73 -10.73
N ALA A 56 9.76 -2.73 -11.34
CA ALA A 56 9.03 -1.50 -11.59
C ALA A 56 8.72 -0.74 -10.29
N ILE A 57 8.30 -1.45 -9.24
CA ILE A 57 8.04 -0.87 -7.92
C ILE A 57 9.33 -0.32 -7.30
N THR A 58 10.41 -1.10 -7.28
CA THR A 58 11.68 -0.66 -6.66
C THR A 58 12.31 0.50 -7.41
N ASP A 59 12.28 0.52 -8.74
CA ASP A 59 12.77 1.63 -9.55
C ASP A 59 11.94 2.91 -9.33
N GLN A 60 10.63 2.76 -9.20
CA GLN A 60 9.72 3.86 -8.89
C GLN A 60 10.02 4.47 -7.52
N LEU A 61 10.15 3.63 -6.49
CA LEU A 61 10.44 4.08 -5.12
C LEU A 61 11.83 4.69 -5.00
N ALA A 62 12.83 4.12 -5.67
CA ALA A 62 14.17 4.70 -5.77
C ALA A 62 14.13 6.11 -6.38
N ALA A 63 13.37 6.30 -7.47
CA ALA A 63 13.23 7.60 -8.10
C ALA A 63 12.51 8.63 -7.22
N PHE A 64 11.48 8.23 -6.46
CA PHE A 64 10.84 9.10 -5.46
C PHE A 64 11.81 9.45 -4.34
N ARG A 65 12.54 8.48 -3.80
CA ARG A 65 13.50 8.70 -2.71
C ARG A 65 14.65 9.61 -3.16
N ASP A 66 15.16 9.43 -4.39
CA ASP A 66 16.18 10.30 -4.98
C ASP A 66 15.69 11.75 -5.19
N GLY A 67 14.42 11.93 -5.54
CA GLY A 67 13.83 13.25 -5.74
C GLY A 67 13.38 13.95 -4.46
N ALA A 68 12.79 13.21 -3.53
CA ALA A 68 12.14 13.75 -2.34
C ALA A 68 13.02 13.73 -1.08
N GLY A 69 14.13 12.97 -1.08
CA GLY A 69 15.02 12.84 0.07
C GLY A 69 14.49 11.88 1.15
N THR A 70 15.25 11.71 2.22
CA THR A 70 15.00 10.75 3.30
C THR A 70 13.86 11.17 4.24
N GLU A 71 13.62 12.49 4.38
CA GLU A 71 12.60 13.04 5.29
C GLU A 71 11.17 12.90 4.77
N MET A 72 11.00 12.59 3.48
CA MET A 72 9.67 12.41 2.88
C MET A 72 9.10 11.04 3.25
N GLY A 73 7.93 10.99 3.89
CA GLY A 73 7.19 9.75 4.07
C GLY A 73 6.79 9.17 2.72
N LEU A 74 7.14 7.90 2.45
CA LEU A 74 6.73 7.21 1.23
C LEU A 74 5.71 6.13 1.57
N HIS A 75 4.63 6.11 0.79
CA HIS A 75 3.58 5.10 0.87
C HIS A 75 3.36 4.50 -0.51
N ILE A 76 3.10 3.20 -0.56
CA ILE A 76 2.66 2.54 -1.79
C ILE A 76 1.43 1.71 -1.51
N ASP A 77 0.45 1.82 -2.40
CA ASP A 77 -0.80 1.10 -2.33
C ASP A 77 -0.82 0.00 -3.41
N LEU A 78 -0.80 -1.23 -2.95
CA LEU A 78 -0.77 -2.42 -3.81
C LEU A 78 -2.17 -2.93 -4.18
N ASN A 79 -3.20 -2.41 -3.55
CA ASN A 79 -4.60 -2.82 -3.73
C ASN A 79 -4.77 -4.35 -3.55
N PHE A 80 -5.70 -4.97 -4.29
CA PHE A 80 -5.98 -6.42 -4.32
C PHE A 80 -5.13 -7.19 -5.34
N SER A 81 -3.94 -6.68 -5.69
CA SER A 81 -3.21 -7.09 -6.90
C SER A 81 -2.50 -8.44 -6.81
N GLN A 82 -2.28 -8.99 -5.62
CA GLN A 82 -1.44 -10.17 -5.44
C GLN A 82 -2.08 -11.24 -4.53
N HIS A 83 -1.49 -12.43 -4.52
CA HIS A 83 -1.63 -13.41 -3.45
C HIS A 83 -0.66 -13.12 -2.29
N ILE A 84 -0.85 -13.77 -1.14
CA ILE A 84 -0.07 -13.56 0.09
C ILE A 84 1.44 -13.60 -0.19
N GLU A 85 1.93 -14.61 -0.93
CA GLU A 85 3.36 -14.73 -1.23
C GLU A 85 3.88 -13.61 -2.14
N GLY A 86 3.05 -13.10 -3.06
CA GLY A 86 3.38 -11.94 -3.87
C GLY A 86 3.56 -10.68 -3.01
N TYR A 87 2.62 -10.43 -2.11
CA TYR A 87 2.73 -9.32 -1.16
C TYR A 87 3.96 -9.41 -0.27
N LYS A 88 4.28 -10.59 0.27
CA LYS A 88 5.51 -10.81 1.07
C LYS A 88 6.77 -10.48 0.28
N ARG A 89 6.84 -10.91 -0.98
CA ARG A 89 7.99 -10.62 -1.86
C ARG A 89 8.13 -9.14 -2.13
N ILE A 90 7.03 -8.43 -2.41
CA ILE A 90 7.04 -6.97 -2.62
C ILE A 90 7.43 -6.28 -1.32
N ALA A 91 6.77 -6.59 -0.20
CA ALA A 91 7.04 -5.98 1.10
C ALA A 91 8.52 -6.11 1.49
N LYS A 92 9.12 -7.28 1.22
CA LYS A 92 10.56 -7.50 1.45
C LYS A 92 11.45 -6.69 0.50
N ALA A 93 11.06 -6.57 -0.77
CA ALA A 93 11.84 -5.83 -1.77
C ALA A 93 11.86 -4.31 -1.52
N ILE A 94 10.83 -3.77 -0.85
CA ILE A 94 10.71 -2.33 -0.59
C ILE A 94 11.32 -1.89 0.75
N GLU A 95 11.74 -2.80 1.63
CA GLU A 95 12.36 -2.46 2.92
C GLU A 95 13.51 -1.44 2.81
N PRO A 96 14.42 -1.52 1.79
CA PRO A 96 15.52 -0.57 1.66
C PRO A 96 15.10 0.90 1.43
N PHE A 97 13.83 1.14 1.09
CA PHE A 97 13.35 2.50 0.83
C PHE A 97 12.76 3.21 2.05
N ASP A 98 12.81 2.59 3.24
CA ASP A 98 12.31 3.17 4.49
C ASP A 98 10.91 3.74 4.34
N MET A 99 9.97 2.87 3.96
CA MET A 99 8.59 3.24 3.71
C MET A 99 7.87 3.57 5.02
N SER A 100 7.03 4.60 5.04
CA SER A 100 6.14 4.85 6.18
C SER A 100 5.11 3.74 6.34
N TRP A 101 4.55 3.24 5.24
CA TRP A 101 3.82 1.97 5.15
C TRP A 101 3.66 1.47 3.72
N VAL A 102 3.34 0.18 3.61
CA VAL A 102 2.78 -0.44 2.41
C VAL A 102 1.30 -0.75 2.65
N GLU A 103 0.45 -0.33 1.74
CA GLU A 103 -0.99 -0.61 1.79
C GLU A 103 -1.30 -1.87 1.00
N ILE A 104 -2.04 -2.79 1.62
CA ILE A 104 -2.37 -4.10 1.07
C ILE A 104 -3.83 -4.40 1.38
N ASP A 105 -4.66 -4.51 0.35
CA ASP A 105 -6.04 -4.90 0.53
C ASP A 105 -6.20 -6.41 0.47
N LEU A 106 -6.51 -7.00 1.62
CA LEU A 106 -6.72 -8.43 1.76
C LEU A 106 -7.78 -8.71 2.83
N HIS A 107 -8.88 -9.34 2.43
CA HIS A 107 -9.99 -9.71 3.35
C HIS A 107 -9.73 -11.05 4.07
N ASP A 108 -8.50 -11.28 4.49
CA ASP A 108 -8.04 -12.46 5.20
C ASP A 108 -7.13 -12.02 6.34
N ALA A 109 -7.66 -11.93 7.56
CA ALA A 109 -6.92 -11.41 8.70
C ALA A 109 -5.68 -12.26 9.04
N PRO A 110 -5.73 -13.61 9.09
CA PRO A 110 -4.53 -14.44 9.27
C PRO A 110 -3.50 -14.26 8.15
N GLY A 111 -3.94 -14.17 6.90
CA GLY A 111 -3.09 -13.94 5.74
C GLY A 111 -2.38 -12.59 5.80
N LEU A 112 -3.11 -11.53 6.14
CA LEU A 112 -2.54 -10.19 6.30
C LEU A 112 -1.55 -10.14 7.48
N ALA A 113 -1.88 -10.77 8.61
CA ALA A 113 -0.98 -10.91 9.74
C ALA A 113 0.32 -11.67 9.38
N ALA A 114 0.23 -12.69 8.52
CA ALA A 114 1.41 -13.41 8.03
C ALA A 114 2.29 -12.54 7.13
N ILE A 115 1.70 -11.64 6.34
CA ILE A 115 2.45 -10.64 5.56
C ILE A 115 3.13 -9.65 6.50
N ARG A 116 2.38 -9.05 7.42
CA ARG A 116 2.92 -8.09 8.40
C ARG A 116 4.13 -8.64 9.15
N ARG A 117 4.06 -9.88 9.63
CA ARG A 117 5.17 -10.56 10.34
C ARG A 117 6.38 -10.86 9.46
N SER A 118 6.27 -10.80 8.13
CA SER A 118 7.35 -11.14 7.19
C SER A 118 8.21 -9.96 6.76
N THR A 119 7.89 -8.75 7.18
CA THR A 119 8.58 -7.52 6.77
C THR A 119 8.76 -6.57 7.94
N SER A 120 9.78 -5.69 7.84
CA SER A 120 9.97 -4.55 8.73
C SER A 120 9.21 -3.29 8.28
N THR A 121 8.68 -3.28 7.05
CA THR A 121 7.85 -2.18 6.55
C THR A 121 6.47 -2.23 7.22
N PRO A 122 6.00 -1.15 7.86
CA PRO A 122 4.66 -1.11 8.42
C PRO A 122 3.60 -1.42 7.37
N VAL A 123 2.60 -2.22 7.75
CA VAL A 123 1.49 -2.63 6.87
C VAL A 123 0.24 -1.83 7.20
N ALA A 124 -0.31 -1.15 6.18
CA ALA A 124 -1.61 -0.49 6.23
C ALA A 124 -2.64 -1.31 5.45
N SER A 125 -3.90 -1.31 5.91
CA SER A 125 -5.02 -1.98 5.24
C SER A 125 -6.35 -1.55 5.83
N LEU A 126 -7.43 -2.17 5.38
CA LEU A 126 -8.80 -2.12 5.90
C LEU A 126 -9.67 -0.99 5.31
N GLU A 127 -9.21 -0.28 4.28
CA GLU A 127 -10.01 0.76 3.62
C GLU A 127 -11.40 0.25 3.20
N THR A 128 -11.48 -0.99 2.71
CA THR A 128 -12.71 -1.61 2.18
C THR A 128 -13.50 -2.41 3.21
N ILE A 129 -13.20 -2.26 4.51
CA ILE A 129 -13.87 -2.93 5.62
C ILE A 129 -14.90 -2.00 6.28
N TYR A 130 -16.03 -2.54 6.68
CA TYR A 130 -17.15 -1.76 7.23
C TYR A 130 -17.52 -2.17 8.65
N GLY A 131 -17.55 -1.17 9.53
CA GLY A 131 -18.00 -1.31 10.90
C GLY A 131 -17.06 -2.10 11.82
N VAL A 132 -17.08 -1.79 13.09
CA VAL A 132 -16.23 -2.41 14.13
C VAL A 132 -16.22 -3.93 14.08
N LYS A 133 -17.37 -4.55 13.78
CA LYS A 133 -17.48 -6.01 13.74
C LYS A 133 -16.56 -6.64 12.69
N GLN A 134 -16.40 -6.00 11.52
CA GLN A 134 -15.53 -6.50 10.46
C GLN A 134 -14.06 -6.15 10.69
N PHE A 135 -13.76 -5.03 11.38
CA PHE A 135 -12.39 -4.66 11.74
C PHE A 135 -11.81 -5.57 12.84
N ARG A 136 -12.65 -6.03 13.77
CA ARG A 136 -12.22 -6.78 14.96
C ARG A 136 -11.29 -7.97 14.68
N PRO A 137 -11.56 -8.88 13.72
CA PRO A 137 -10.66 -10.01 13.44
C PRO A 137 -9.25 -9.58 13.06
N PHE A 138 -9.11 -8.44 12.37
CA PHE A 138 -7.79 -7.91 11.97
C PHE A 138 -7.01 -7.34 13.15
N PHE A 139 -7.69 -6.75 14.12
CA PHE A 139 -7.07 -6.26 15.35
C PHE A 139 -6.67 -7.42 16.27
N GLU A 140 -7.54 -8.42 16.44
CA GLU A 140 -7.27 -9.62 17.22
C GLU A 140 -6.07 -10.41 16.69
N GLU A 141 -5.90 -10.49 15.35
CA GLU A 141 -4.74 -11.11 14.69
C GLU A 141 -3.51 -10.19 14.62
N GLN A 142 -3.62 -8.95 15.08
CA GLN A 142 -2.57 -7.92 14.90
C GLN A 142 -2.11 -7.85 13.43
N ALA A 143 -3.07 -7.78 12.51
CA ALA A 143 -2.83 -7.93 11.09
C ALA A 143 -2.30 -6.65 10.42
N VAL A 144 -2.41 -5.49 11.07
CA VAL A 144 -2.01 -4.18 10.53
C VAL A 144 -1.23 -3.36 11.56
N ASP A 145 -0.39 -2.47 11.08
CA ASP A 145 0.24 -1.41 11.86
C ASP A 145 -0.55 -0.10 11.73
N VAL A 146 -1.22 0.07 10.58
CA VAL A 146 -2.07 1.24 10.29
C VAL A 146 -3.44 0.76 9.80
N ALA A 147 -4.48 1.06 10.56
CA ALA A 147 -5.85 0.79 10.14
C ALA A 147 -6.37 1.98 9.32
N ILE A 148 -6.65 1.76 8.05
CA ILE A 148 -7.27 2.76 7.17
C ILE A 148 -8.78 2.71 7.38
N VAL A 149 -9.35 3.83 7.85
CA VAL A 149 -10.78 3.98 8.07
C VAL A 149 -11.33 5.01 7.10
N ASP A 150 -12.08 4.54 6.11
CA ASP A 150 -12.76 5.44 5.20
C ASP A 150 -14.04 6.00 5.87
N VAL A 151 -13.95 7.24 6.32
CA VAL A 151 -15.03 7.93 7.05
C VAL A 151 -16.28 8.12 6.18
N PRO A 152 -16.19 8.50 4.89
CA PRO A 152 -17.36 8.53 4.00
C PRO A 152 -18.12 7.20 3.92
N TRP A 153 -17.44 6.08 4.00
CA TRP A 153 -18.05 4.75 3.91
C TRP A 153 -18.58 4.23 5.25
N ASN A 154 -17.88 4.51 6.35
CA ASN A 154 -18.25 4.05 7.69
C ASN A 154 -19.20 5.01 8.41
N GLY A 155 -19.22 6.27 8.01
CA GLY A 155 -19.87 7.34 8.76
C GLY A 155 -19.07 7.75 10.01
N LEU A 156 -19.30 8.97 10.48
CA LEU A 156 -18.53 9.56 11.57
C LEU A 156 -18.55 8.73 12.86
N TRP A 157 -19.75 8.31 13.27
CA TRP A 157 -19.92 7.59 14.53
C TRP A 157 -19.21 6.24 14.54
N GLU A 158 -19.39 5.44 13.50
CA GLU A 158 -18.74 4.13 13.41
C GLU A 158 -17.22 4.26 13.26
N SER A 159 -16.73 5.28 12.54
CA SER A 159 -15.30 5.55 12.42
C SER A 159 -14.66 5.86 13.77
N VAL A 160 -15.32 6.66 14.64
CA VAL A 160 -14.84 6.92 16.01
C VAL A 160 -14.79 5.63 16.83
N ARG A 161 -15.80 4.75 16.70
CA ARG A 161 -15.81 3.45 17.40
C ARG A 161 -14.67 2.55 16.93
N ILE A 162 -14.41 2.48 15.61
CA ILE A 162 -13.30 1.73 15.04
C ILE A 162 -11.97 2.27 15.59
N ALA A 163 -11.76 3.58 15.55
CA ALA A 163 -10.56 4.22 16.06
C ALA A 163 -10.34 3.92 17.56
N SER A 164 -11.40 3.95 18.37
CA SER A 164 -11.31 3.63 19.81
C SER A 164 -10.90 2.16 20.06
N VAL A 165 -11.33 1.24 19.21
CA VAL A 165 -10.91 -0.17 19.33
C VAL A 165 -9.47 -0.36 18.83
N ALA A 166 -9.06 0.37 17.78
CA ALA A 166 -7.70 0.32 17.29
C ALA A 166 -6.66 0.88 18.29
N ASP A 167 -7.08 1.82 19.15
CA ASP A 167 -6.23 2.47 20.16
C ASP A 167 -6.11 1.62 21.45
N SER A 168 -6.86 0.53 21.61
CA SER A 168 -6.89 -0.30 22.82
C SER A 168 -5.96 -1.52 22.73
#